data_4482288a018a837a74456f479836a365
#
_entry.id   4482288a018a837a74456f479836a365
#
_cell.length_a   1.000
_cell.length_b   1.000
_cell.length_c   1.000
_cell.angle_alpha   90.00
_cell.angle_beta   90.00
_cell.angle_gamma   90.00
#
_symmetry.space_group_name_H-M   'P 1'
#
loop_
_entity.id
_entity.type
_entity.pdbx_description
1 polymer ?
#
loop_
_entity_poly.entity_id
_entity_poly.type
_entity_poly.pdbx_seq_one_letter_code
_entity_poly.pdbx_strand_id
1 'polypeptide(L)'
;DFIRQHQDEDVRQLAFLGSKYPEVNMPFALDQIRGRKMAHVKLPRWASIEGIIYPPHISMEQCSSEQTALYKAELAARLLGLSVSSSENEKECEKASNSHFSKICEFASEGAVDSEFAQNEDTCKKQQTLTECNKYVNKSKGEPNEEDFSEEIEFVDLTGGFGVDFSYIASRLGVKSMYVERQAHLCEAAKENFERLGLKNVSVKNGDGIEVLHSFHSKKNAASDTLGITEEQSQSLLKTNFGLKLIFIDPARRDDAGNKVVSLKDCTPDVTVLQEEMLSKADYV
;
A
#
# COMPACT_ATOMS: atom_id res chain seq x y z
N ASP A 1 22.22 -11.85 -7.79
CA ASP A 1 23.60 -11.38 -7.98
C ASP A 1 23.70 -10.15 -8.87
N PHE A 2 23.12 -10.15 -10.09
CA PHE A 2 23.16 -9.01 -11.03
C PHE A 2 22.73 -7.67 -10.38
N ILE A 3 21.55 -7.63 -9.72
CA ILE A 3 21.02 -6.41 -9.05
C ILE A 3 22.02 -5.88 -8.02
N ARG A 4 22.63 -6.77 -7.21
CA ARG A 4 23.58 -6.39 -6.17
C ARG A 4 24.89 -5.84 -6.76
N GLN A 5 25.35 -6.41 -7.86
CA GLN A 5 26.60 -5.98 -8.53
C GLN A 5 26.45 -4.62 -9.21
N HIS A 6 25.25 -4.33 -9.75
CA HIS A 6 24.99 -3.14 -10.57
C HIS A 6 24.09 -2.10 -9.91
N GLN A 7 23.87 -2.20 -8.59
CA GLN A 7 22.90 -1.35 -7.86
C GLN A 7 23.19 0.16 -7.96
N ASP A 8 24.44 0.54 -8.15
CA ASP A 8 24.87 1.96 -8.18
C ASP A 8 25.02 2.49 -9.61
N GLU A 9 24.93 1.64 -10.63
CA GLU A 9 25.12 2.00 -12.03
C GLU A 9 23.88 2.67 -12.62
N ASP A 10 24.09 3.37 -13.75
CA ASP A 10 23.01 4.01 -14.49
C ASP A 10 22.12 2.95 -15.16
N VAL A 11 20.83 2.96 -14.80
CA VAL A 11 19.83 2.04 -15.31
C VAL A 11 19.71 2.07 -16.83
N ARG A 12 19.92 3.24 -17.46
CA ARG A 12 19.88 3.38 -18.93
C ARG A 12 21.04 2.64 -19.58
N GLN A 13 22.24 2.71 -19.00
CA GLN A 13 23.39 1.96 -19.50
C GLN A 13 23.23 0.46 -19.30
N LEU A 14 22.70 0.04 -18.16
CA LEU A 14 22.41 -1.36 -17.86
C LEU A 14 21.42 -1.98 -18.85
N ALA A 15 20.44 -1.22 -19.33
CA ALA A 15 19.46 -1.70 -20.31
C ALA A 15 20.11 -2.22 -21.60
N PHE A 16 21.26 -1.67 -22.01
CA PHE A 16 22.00 -2.14 -23.19
C PHE A 16 22.79 -3.42 -22.96
N LEU A 17 22.93 -3.85 -21.70
CA LEU A 17 23.66 -5.08 -21.36
C LEU A 17 22.81 -6.34 -21.45
N GLY A 18 21.51 -6.22 -21.78
CA GLY A 18 20.59 -7.37 -21.80
C GLY A 18 21.07 -8.56 -22.66
N SER A 19 21.73 -8.29 -23.78
CA SER A 19 22.29 -9.35 -24.63
C SER A 19 23.49 -10.08 -24.00
N LYS A 20 24.17 -9.49 -23.03
CA LYS A 20 25.31 -10.10 -22.32
C LYS A 20 24.88 -10.98 -21.15
N TYR A 21 23.65 -10.80 -20.66
CA TYR A 21 23.08 -11.51 -19.51
C TYR A 21 21.73 -12.13 -19.88
N PRO A 22 21.69 -13.11 -20.80
CA PRO A 22 20.45 -13.70 -21.29
C PRO A 22 19.64 -14.43 -20.21
N GLU A 23 20.28 -14.81 -19.11
CA GLU A 23 19.66 -15.46 -17.95
C GLU A 23 18.97 -14.48 -16.99
N VAL A 24 19.22 -13.17 -17.14
CA VAL A 24 18.66 -12.14 -16.26
C VAL A 24 17.35 -11.59 -16.85
N ASN A 25 16.29 -11.61 -16.06
CA ASN A 25 15.10 -10.82 -16.39
C ASN A 25 15.47 -9.34 -16.26
N MET A 26 15.95 -8.76 -17.36
CA MET A 26 16.49 -7.39 -17.36
C MET A 26 15.45 -6.35 -16.97
N PRO A 27 14.21 -6.36 -17.48
CA PRO A 27 13.18 -5.42 -17.05
C PRO A 27 12.97 -5.42 -15.53
N PHE A 28 12.81 -6.59 -14.94
CA PHE A 28 12.67 -6.73 -13.49
C PHE A 28 13.91 -6.23 -12.75
N ALA A 29 15.11 -6.60 -13.17
CA ALA A 29 16.36 -6.17 -12.52
C ALA A 29 16.51 -4.63 -12.55
N LEU A 30 16.17 -4.00 -13.66
CA LEU A 30 16.22 -2.54 -13.80
C LEU A 30 15.19 -1.84 -12.91
N ASP A 31 13.96 -2.40 -12.78
CA ASP A 31 12.96 -1.89 -11.86
C ASP A 31 13.41 -1.99 -10.40
N GLN A 32 14.05 -3.10 -10.01
CA GLN A 32 14.60 -3.25 -8.66
C GLN A 32 15.70 -2.23 -8.37
N ILE A 33 16.66 -2.03 -9.29
CA ILE A 33 17.74 -1.06 -9.12
C ILE A 33 17.18 0.37 -9.03
N ARG A 34 16.25 0.72 -9.93
CA ARG A 34 15.61 2.06 -9.93
C ARG A 34 14.77 2.26 -8.68
N GLY A 35 13.94 1.28 -8.33
CA GLY A 35 13.07 1.31 -7.16
C GLY A 35 13.88 1.51 -5.87
N ARG A 36 14.98 0.78 -5.70
CA ARG A 36 15.87 0.93 -4.56
C ARG A 36 16.48 2.34 -4.46
N LYS A 37 16.94 2.90 -5.59
CA LYS A 37 17.47 4.28 -5.63
C LYS A 37 16.41 5.30 -5.20
N MET A 38 15.18 5.17 -5.69
CA MET A 38 14.07 6.04 -5.26
C MET A 38 13.73 5.83 -3.78
N ALA A 39 13.73 4.59 -3.31
CA ALA A 39 13.40 4.26 -1.93
C ALA A 39 14.39 4.85 -0.94
N HIS A 40 15.68 4.97 -1.26
CA HIS A 40 16.65 5.63 -0.38
C HIS A 40 16.24 7.07 -0.01
N VAL A 41 15.54 7.76 -0.91
CA VAL A 41 15.07 9.14 -0.67
C VAL A 41 13.64 9.15 -0.11
N LYS A 42 12.75 8.34 -0.69
CA LYS A 42 11.31 8.38 -0.44
C LYS A 42 10.86 7.50 0.71
N LEU A 43 11.52 6.34 0.90
CA LEU A 43 11.19 5.26 1.84
C LEU A 43 12.46 4.71 2.52
N PRO A 44 13.23 5.51 3.26
CA PRO A 44 14.54 5.12 3.78
C PRO A 44 14.48 3.86 4.66
N ARG A 45 13.43 3.65 5.45
CA ARG A 45 13.25 2.43 6.25
C ARG A 45 13.11 1.19 5.35
N TRP A 46 12.32 1.27 4.29
CA TRP A 46 12.16 0.17 3.35
C TRP A 46 13.47 -0.13 2.63
N ALA A 47 14.20 0.92 2.21
CA ALA A 47 15.49 0.79 1.55
C ALA A 47 16.57 0.14 2.43
N SER A 48 16.45 0.23 3.76
CA SER A 48 17.37 -0.41 4.70
C SER A 48 17.14 -1.91 4.87
N ILE A 49 16.00 -2.43 4.40
CA ILE A 49 15.63 -3.85 4.52
C ILE A 49 16.06 -4.58 3.24
N GLU A 50 16.84 -5.65 3.41
CA GLU A 50 17.30 -6.44 2.27
C GLU A 50 16.13 -7.28 1.70
N GLY A 51 16.08 -7.37 0.37
CA GLY A 51 15.11 -8.21 -0.32
C GLY A 51 13.75 -7.57 -0.57
N ILE A 52 13.54 -6.30 -0.23
CA ILE A 52 12.33 -5.57 -0.65
C ILE A 52 12.16 -5.64 -2.17
N ILE A 53 10.96 -5.98 -2.60
CA ILE A 53 10.58 -6.03 -4.01
C ILE A 53 9.92 -4.71 -4.38
N TYR A 54 10.54 -3.99 -5.30
CA TYR A 54 10.03 -2.71 -5.78
C TYR A 54 9.15 -2.89 -7.02
N PRO A 55 8.01 -2.22 -7.10
CA PRO A 55 7.13 -2.29 -8.27
C PRO A 55 7.71 -1.47 -9.43
N PRO A 56 7.07 -1.53 -10.62
CA PRO A 56 7.40 -0.65 -11.73
C PRO A 56 7.43 0.82 -11.34
N HIS A 57 8.25 1.60 -12.02
CA HIS A 57 8.56 2.99 -11.69
C HIS A 57 7.33 3.88 -11.39
N ILE A 58 6.24 3.71 -12.15
CA ILE A 58 5.03 4.53 -11.95
C ILE A 58 4.39 4.32 -10.58
N SER A 59 4.36 3.09 -10.08
CA SER A 59 3.82 2.79 -8.74
C SER A 59 4.73 3.36 -7.64
N MET A 60 6.05 3.37 -7.88
CA MET A 60 7.01 4.02 -6.97
C MET A 60 6.86 5.56 -6.94
N GLU A 61 6.52 6.18 -8.06
CA GLU A 61 6.23 7.62 -8.11
C GLU A 61 4.96 7.97 -7.35
N GLN A 62 3.92 7.15 -7.51
CA GLN A 62 2.59 7.42 -6.96
C GLN A 62 2.45 7.08 -5.48
N CYS A 63 3.25 6.16 -4.93
CA CYS A 63 3.15 5.81 -3.51
C CYS A 63 3.47 7.00 -2.60
N SER A 64 2.99 6.98 -1.38
CA SER A 64 3.32 7.96 -0.35
C SER A 64 4.81 7.96 -0.01
N SER A 65 5.32 9.11 0.43
CA SER A 65 6.62 9.14 1.11
C SER A 65 6.49 8.52 2.51
N GLU A 66 7.61 8.09 3.07
CA GLU A 66 7.65 7.55 4.43
C GLU A 66 7.05 8.51 5.46
N GLN A 67 7.37 9.80 5.36
CA GLN A 67 6.84 10.83 6.24
C GLN A 67 5.31 10.96 6.13
N THR A 68 4.78 10.91 4.90
CA THR A 68 3.33 10.94 4.67
C THR A 68 2.66 9.70 5.25
N ALA A 69 3.25 8.51 5.05
CA ALA A 69 2.71 7.26 5.57
C ALA A 69 2.73 7.22 7.11
N LEU A 70 3.80 7.73 7.74
CA LEU A 70 3.89 7.89 9.19
C LEU A 70 2.82 8.84 9.73
N TYR A 71 2.60 9.98 9.06
CA TYR A 71 1.54 10.91 9.43
C TYR A 71 0.15 10.26 9.37
N LYS A 72 -0.15 9.53 8.29
CA LYS A 72 -1.41 8.79 8.13
C LYS A 72 -1.57 7.73 9.23
N ALA A 73 -0.52 7.01 9.55
CA ALA A 73 -0.52 5.99 10.59
C ALA A 73 -0.79 6.58 11.98
N GLU A 74 -0.20 7.73 12.30
CA GLU A 74 -0.44 8.43 13.57
C GLU A 74 -1.86 8.99 13.63
N LEU A 75 -2.38 9.55 12.53
CA LEU A 75 -3.76 9.99 12.45
C LEU A 75 -4.74 8.83 12.70
N ALA A 76 -4.52 7.68 12.06
CA ALA A 76 -5.31 6.47 12.27
C ALA A 76 -5.30 6.02 13.74
N ALA A 77 -4.13 6.02 14.39
CA ALA A 77 -3.98 5.68 15.79
C ALA A 77 -4.76 6.63 16.72
N ARG A 78 -4.71 7.93 16.45
CA ARG A 78 -5.47 8.95 17.21
C ARG A 78 -6.97 8.77 17.05
N LEU A 79 -7.46 8.52 15.82
CA LEU A 79 -8.88 8.25 15.56
C LEU A 79 -9.37 7.04 16.37
N LEU A 80 -8.56 5.99 16.49
CA LEU A 80 -8.91 4.79 17.27
C LEU A 80 -8.62 4.93 18.78
N GLY A 81 -8.25 6.11 19.25
CA GLY A 81 -7.99 6.37 20.68
C GLY A 81 -6.76 5.66 21.22
N LEU A 82 -5.84 5.22 20.35
CA LEU A 82 -4.57 4.65 20.78
C LEU A 82 -3.67 5.79 21.24
N SER A 83 -3.21 5.70 22.51
CA SER A 83 -2.34 6.72 23.09
C SER A 83 -1.06 6.86 22.26
N VAL A 84 -0.69 8.11 22.01
CA VAL A 84 0.64 8.44 21.48
C VAL A 84 1.65 7.94 22.52
N SER A 85 2.41 6.90 22.20
CA SER A 85 3.57 6.57 23.00
C SER A 85 4.53 7.74 22.88
N SER A 86 4.65 8.53 23.94
CA SER A 86 5.65 9.59 24.06
C SER A 86 7.05 8.95 24.14
N SER A 87 7.50 8.39 23.03
CA SER A 87 8.89 7.98 22.85
C SER A 87 9.68 9.20 22.38
N GLU A 88 10.89 9.34 22.90
CA GLU A 88 11.83 10.46 22.68
C GLU A 88 12.08 10.82 21.19
N ASN A 89 11.51 10.09 20.24
CA ASN A 89 11.56 10.33 18.79
C ASN A 89 10.71 11.54 18.33
N GLU A 90 9.77 12.08 19.13
CA GLU A 90 8.97 13.26 18.71
C GLU A 90 9.83 14.50 18.54
N LYS A 91 10.86 14.67 19.38
CA LYS A 91 11.76 15.84 19.31
C LYS A 91 12.70 15.80 18.10
N GLU A 92 13.02 14.63 17.57
CA GLU A 92 13.79 14.49 16.34
C GLU A 92 12.90 14.65 15.09
N CYS A 93 11.66 14.18 15.14
CA CYS A 93 10.70 14.30 14.03
C CYS A 93 10.26 15.77 13.84
N GLU A 94 10.00 16.54 14.90
CA GLU A 94 9.71 17.98 14.80
C GLU A 94 10.89 18.79 14.28
N LYS A 95 12.12 18.44 14.69
CA LYS A 95 13.33 19.12 14.18
C LYS A 95 13.61 18.77 12.71
N ALA A 96 13.38 17.54 12.31
CA ALA A 96 13.52 17.12 10.90
C ALA A 96 12.43 17.72 10.00
N SER A 97 11.19 17.81 10.47
CA SER A 97 10.06 18.40 9.72
C SER A 97 10.28 19.89 9.44
N ASN A 98 10.72 20.67 10.44
CA ASN A 98 10.89 22.10 10.26
C ASN A 98 12.10 22.46 9.38
N SER A 99 13.17 21.67 9.39
CA SER A 99 14.34 21.94 8.54
C SER A 99 14.15 21.47 7.08
N HIS A 100 13.30 20.46 6.85
CA HIS A 100 13.09 19.91 5.51
C HIS A 100 11.93 20.60 4.77
N PHE A 101 10.91 21.03 5.49
CA PHE A 101 9.80 21.80 4.93
C PHE A 101 10.28 23.17 4.42
N SER A 102 11.23 23.81 5.12
CA SER A 102 11.89 25.04 4.67
C SER A 102 12.65 24.83 3.33
N LYS A 103 13.37 23.70 3.19
CA LYS A 103 14.13 23.39 1.97
C LYS A 103 13.23 22.99 0.79
N ILE A 104 12.10 22.37 1.02
CA ILE A 104 11.14 22.01 -0.05
C ILE A 104 10.44 23.28 -0.59
N CYS A 105 10.15 24.25 0.26
CA CYS A 105 9.61 25.55 -0.18
C CYS A 105 10.61 26.38 -0.99
N GLU A 106 11.90 26.30 -0.69
CA GLU A 106 12.95 26.96 -1.49
C GLU A 106 13.13 26.30 -2.87
N PHE A 107 13.04 24.95 -2.97
CA PHE A 107 13.15 24.24 -4.25
C PHE A 107 11.92 24.40 -5.15
N ALA A 108 10.75 24.69 -4.59
CA ALA A 108 9.52 24.94 -5.35
C ALA A 108 9.45 26.35 -5.95
N SER A 109 10.33 27.27 -5.55
CA SER A 109 10.40 28.64 -6.04
C SER A 109 11.40 28.84 -7.20
N GLU A 110 12.29 27.89 -7.45
CA GLU A 110 13.18 27.90 -8.61
C GLU A 110 12.66 26.95 -9.68
N GLY A 111 11.71 27.48 -10.47
CA GLY A 111 11.16 26.77 -11.60
C GLY A 111 12.17 26.60 -12.73
N ALA A 112 12.47 25.38 -13.08
CA ALA A 112 12.77 24.93 -14.43
C ALA A 112 12.92 23.40 -14.41
N VAL A 113 11.86 22.70 -14.76
CA VAL A 113 11.98 21.28 -15.16
C VAL A 113 11.77 21.24 -16.66
N ASP A 114 12.87 20.95 -17.35
CA ASP A 114 12.92 20.84 -18.80
C ASP A 114 11.89 19.84 -19.32
N SER A 115 11.06 20.33 -20.25
CA SER A 115 9.95 19.66 -20.91
C SER A 115 10.40 18.73 -22.08
N GLU A 116 11.41 17.90 -21.89
CA GLU A 116 11.90 17.01 -22.96
C GLU A 116 11.64 15.51 -22.77
N PHE A 117 10.75 15.11 -21.85
CA PHE A 117 10.49 13.68 -21.55
C PHE A 117 9.13 13.12 -21.99
N ALA A 118 8.46 13.81 -22.90
CA ALA A 118 7.13 13.36 -23.37
C ALA A 118 7.14 12.93 -24.84
N GLN A 119 7.93 11.95 -25.24
CA GLN A 119 7.76 11.24 -26.51
C GLN A 119 8.52 9.90 -26.49
N ASN A 120 7.89 8.83 -26.01
CA ASN A 120 8.08 7.44 -26.48
C ASN A 120 7.00 6.54 -25.88
N GLU A 121 5.79 6.66 -26.41
CA GLU A 121 4.60 5.86 -26.06
C GLU A 121 4.41 4.66 -26.99
N ASP A 122 5.39 3.87 -27.35
CA ASP A 122 5.15 2.78 -28.31
C ASP A 122 5.77 1.42 -27.93
N THR A 123 5.98 1.12 -26.64
CA THR A 123 6.50 -0.20 -26.24
C THR A 123 5.72 -0.94 -25.15
N CYS A 124 4.48 -0.54 -24.87
CA CYS A 124 3.66 -1.19 -23.82
C CYS A 124 2.56 -2.11 -24.38
N LYS A 125 2.86 -2.92 -25.41
CA LYS A 125 1.96 -3.98 -25.88
C LYS A 125 2.69 -5.31 -26.07
N LYS A 126 3.22 -5.85 -24.98
CA LYS A 126 3.43 -7.31 -24.82
C LYS A 126 3.36 -7.63 -23.35
N GLN A 127 2.15 -7.86 -22.86
CA GLN A 127 1.91 -8.64 -21.65
C GLN A 127 2.42 -10.07 -21.94
N GLN A 128 3.68 -10.31 -21.65
CA GLN A 128 4.17 -11.67 -21.43
C GLN A 128 4.14 -11.90 -19.92
N THR A 129 3.24 -12.78 -19.57
CA THR A 129 2.89 -13.30 -18.27
C THR A 129 4.09 -13.59 -17.37
N LEU A 130 4.04 -13.07 -16.14
CA LEU A 130 4.90 -13.33 -14.99
C LEU A 130 4.99 -14.83 -14.56
N THR A 131 4.42 -15.74 -15.33
CA THR A 131 4.42 -17.19 -15.09
C THR A 131 5.82 -17.80 -15.11
N GLU A 132 6.84 -17.10 -15.58
CA GLU A 132 8.22 -17.60 -15.61
C GLU A 132 9.07 -17.20 -14.40
N CYS A 133 8.64 -16.26 -13.56
CA CYS A 133 9.36 -15.92 -12.32
C CYS A 133 9.26 -17.01 -11.23
N ASN A 134 8.30 -17.92 -11.32
CA ASN A 134 8.07 -18.98 -10.35
C ASN A 134 9.11 -20.12 -10.35
N LYS A 135 10.13 -20.09 -11.20
CA LYS A 135 11.16 -21.15 -11.21
C LYS A 135 12.26 -21.01 -10.15
N TYR A 136 12.31 -19.89 -9.44
CA TYR A 136 13.37 -19.64 -8.45
C TYR A 136 12.86 -19.52 -7.01
N VAL A 137 11.56 -19.69 -6.77
CA VAL A 137 11.03 -19.79 -5.40
C VAL A 137 10.92 -21.27 -5.05
N ASN A 138 11.75 -21.72 -4.13
CA ASN A 138 11.72 -23.07 -3.60
C ASN A 138 10.33 -23.41 -3.07
N LYS A 139 9.74 -24.49 -3.61
CA LYS A 139 8.60 -25.19 -3.05
C LYS A 139 8.86 -25.52 -1.58
N SER A 140 8.24 -24.79 -0.69
CA SER A 140 8.07 -25.25 0.67
C SER A 140 6.73 -24.80 1.23
N LYS A 141 5.86 -25.80 1.35
CA LYS A 141 4.73 -25.96 2.28
C LYS A 141 3.43 -25.21 2.03
N GLY A 142 2.41 -26.01 1.70
CA GLY A 142 1.03 -25.92 2.15
C GLY A 142 0.37 -24.55 1.91
N GLU A 143 -0.55 -24.52 0.95
CA GLU A 143 -1.56 -23.46 0.90
C GLU A 143 -2.26 -23.37 2.25
N PRO A 144 -2.27 -22.22 2.94
CA PRO A 144 -3.14 -22.06 4.08
C PRO A 144 -4.57 -22.10 3.53
N ASN A 145 -5.40 -22.93 4.13
CA ASN A 145 -6.84 -22.95 3.91
C ASN A 145 -7.34 -21.49 3.95
N GLU A 146 -8.23 -21.14 3.02
CA GLU A 146 -9.02 -19.90 3.09
C GLU A 146 -9.93 -20.02 4.33
N GLU A 147 -9.35 -19.81 5.53
CA GLU A 147 -10.13 -19.58 6.73
C GLU A 147 -10.88 -18.26 6.53
N ASP A 148 -12.15 -18.27 6.83
CA ASP A 148 -13.05 -17.13 6.76
C ASP A 148 -12.56 -16.01 7.69
N PHE A 149 -11.67 -15.15 7.18
CA PHE A 149 -11.06 -14.03 7.91
C PHE A 149 -12.01 -12.84 8.10
N SER A 150 -13.24 -12.91 7.57
CA SER A 150 -14.15 -11.75 7.52
C SER A 150 -14.65 -11.29 8.89
N GLU A 151 -14.67 -12.15 9.89
CA GLU A 151 -15.27 -11.84 11.20
C GLU A 151 -14.38 -11.04 12.17
N GLU A 152 -13.08 -10.85 11.86
CA GLU A 152 -12.16 -10.24 12.81
C GLU A 152 -11.28 -9.10 12.21
N ILE A 153 -11.52 -8.67 10.99
CA ILE A 153 -10.75 -7.56 10.39
C ILE A 153 -11.19 -6.24 10.99
N GLU A 154 -10.23 -5.51 11.55
CA GLU A 154 -10.47 -4.21 12.18
C GLU A 154 -10.02 -3.04 11.28
N PHE A 155 -9.02 -3.25 10.45
CA PHE A 155 -8.51 -2.27 9.49
C PHE A 155 -8.48 -2.87 8.08
N VAL A 156 -8.99 -2.14 7.09
CA VAL A 156 -8.89 -2.52 5.68
C VAL A 156 -8.40 -1.34 4.84
N ASP A 157 -7.46 -1.63 3.94
CA ASP A 157 -7.07 -0.74 2.85
C ASP A 157 -7.66 -1.30 1.55
N LEU A 158 -8.61 -0.56 0.96
CA LEU A 158 -9.34 -0.97 -0.24
C LEU A 158 -8.60 -0.68 -1.55
N THR A 159 -7.46 0.04 -1.48
CA THR A 159 -6.69 0.53 -2.63
C THR A 159 -5.19 0.40 -2.38
N GLY A 160 -4.76 -0.77 -1.96
CA GLY A 160 -3.45 -1.04 -1.39
C GLY A 160 -2.22 -0.56 -2.17
N GLY A 161 -2.26 -0.59 -3.51
CA GLY A 161 -1.16 -0.13 -4.36
C GLY A 161 0.17 -0.83 -4.03
N PHE A 162 1.25 -0.06 -3.84
CA PHE A 162 2.53 -0.62 -3.40
C PHE A 162 2.54 -1.06 -1.92
N GLY A 163 1.52 -0.68 -1.14
CA GLY A 163 1.39 -1.11 0.26
C GLY A 163 2.14 -0.26 1.27
N VAL A 164 2.65 0.91 0.88
CA VAL A 164 3.40 1.79 1.79
C VAL A 164 2.49 2.28 2.92
N ASP A 165 1.40 2.96 2.60
CA ASP A 165 0.46 3.49 3.60
C ASP A 165 -0.09 2.37 4.48
N PHE A 166 -0.54 1.27 3.88
CA PHE A 166 -1.01 0.10 4.60
C PHE A 166 0.01 -0.40 5.63
N SER A 167 1.27 -0.56 5.23
CA SER A 167 2.30 -1.12 6.08
C SER A 167 2.56 -0.29 7.34
N TYR A 168 2.57 1.04 7.21
CA TYR A 168 2.76 1.96 8.33
C TYR A 168 1.53 2.02 9.24
N ILE A 169 0.33 2.06 8.67
CA ILE A 169 -0.93 2.06 9.42
C ILE A 169 -1.09 0.73 10.18
N ALA A 170 -0.98 -0.42 9.50
CA ALA A 170 -1.11 -1.74 10.12
C ALA A 170 -0.07 -1.96 11.23
N SER A 171 1.19 -1.56 10.99
CA SER A 171 2.24 -1.62 12.01
C SER A 171 1.93 -0.77 13.24
N ARG A 172 1.36 0.43 13.05
CA ARG A 172 1.04 1.36 14.13
C ARG A 172 -0.18 0.93 14.93
N LEU A 173 -1.18 0.37 14.26
CA LEU A 173 -2.41 -0.09 14.90
C LEU A 173 -2.23 -1.44 15.61
N GLY A 174 -1.45 -2.37 15.03
CA GLY A 174 -1.24 -3.72 15.57
C GLY A 174 -2.48 -4.62 15.53
N VAL A 175 -3.54 -4.21 14.85
CA VAL A 175 -4.82 -4.93 14.75
C VAL A 175 -4.82 -5.87 13.54
N LYS A 176 -5.81 -6.77 13.45
CA LYS A 176 -6.02 -7.59 12.25
C LYS A 176 -6.36 -6.68 11.06
N SER A 177 -5.53 -6.72 10.03
CA SER A 177 -5.56 -5.79 8.92
C SER A 177 -5.63 -6.53 7.59
N MET A 178 -6.41 -5.99 6.64
CA MET A 178 -6.52 -6.53 5.29
C MET A 178 -6.08 -5.51 4.26
N TYR A 179 -5.13 -5.90 3.44
CA TYR A 179 -4.70 -5.17 2.25
C TYR A 179 -5.43 -5.73 1.02
N VAL A 180 -6.02 -4.85 0.21
CA VAL A 180 -6.75 -5.23 -1.01
C VAL A 180 -6.16 -4.49 -2.21
N GLU A 181 -5.81 -5.23 -3.27
CA GLU A 181 -5.27 -4.66 -4.51
C GLU A 181 -5.69 -5.52 -5.71
N ARG A 182 -6.07 -4.87 -6.81
CA ARG A 182 -6.52 -5.54 -8.04
C ARG A 182 -5.37 -6.16 -8.84
N GLN A 183 -4.21 -5.56 -8.80
CA GLN A 183 -3.04 -5.99 -9.57
C GLN A 183 -2.30 -7.12 -8.84
N ALA A 184 -2.42 -8.35 -9.35
CA ALA A 184 -1.84 -9.54 -8.73
C ALA A 184 -0.34 -9.40 -8.43
N HIS A 185 0.44 -8.80 -9.34
CA HIS A 185 1.88 -8.61 -9.14
C HIS A 185 2.21 -7.66 -7.97
N LEU A 186 1.33 -6.68 -7.65
CA LEU A 186 1.48 -5.84 -6.47
C LEU A 186 1.13 -6.60 -5.21
N CYS A 187 0.10 -7.47 -5.25
CA CYS A 187 -0.24 -8.35 -4.13
C CYS A 187 0.91 -9.31 -3.79
N GLU A 188 1.54 -9.92 -4.81
CA GLU A 188 2.69 -10.79 -4.62
C GLU A 188 3.86 -10.03 -3.97
N ALA A 189 4.21 -8.86 -4.51
CA ALA A 189 5.24 -8.02 -3.94
C ALA A 189 4.90 -7.55 -2.50
N ALA A 190 3.65 -7.16 -2.26
CA ALA A 190 3.19 -6.72 -0.94
C ALA A 190 3.30 -7.84 0.10
N LYS A 191 2.89 -9.05 -0.23
CA LYS A 191 2.98 -10.22 0.65
C LYS A 191 4.40 -10.47 1.12
N GLU A 192 5.35 -10.52 0.17
CA GLU A 192 6.77 -10.69 0.46
C GLU A 192 7.34 -9.51 1.27
N ASN A 193 6.97 -8.28 0.92
CA ASN A 193 7.46 -7.09 1.60
C ASN A 193 6.94 -6.98 3.02
N PHE A 194 5.65 -7.28 3.26
CA PHE A 194 5.06 -7.25 4.59
C PHE A 194 5.72 -8.27 5.53
N GLU A 195 6.06 -9.45 5.00
CA GLU A 195 6.81 -10.47 5.75
C GLU A 195 8.20 -9.93 6.14
N ARG A 196 8.94 -9.31 5.20
CA ARG A 196 10.26 -8.70 5.47
C ARG A 196 10.20 -7.50 6.41
N LEU A 197 9.12 -6.74 6.36
CA LEU A 197 8.84 -5.65 7.30
C LEU A 197 8.47 -6.15 8.70
N GLY A 198 8.25 -7.47 8.85
CA GLY A 198 7.88 -8.09 10.13
C GLY A 198 6.44 -7.78 10.54
N LEU A 199 5.56 -7.46 9.58
CA LEU A 199 4.15 -7.23 9.87
C LEU A 199 3.49 -8.53 10.29
N LYS A 200 2.75 -8.44 11.39
CA LYS A 200 1.92 -9.54 11.91
C LYS A 200 0.45 -9.17 11.76
N ASN A 201 -0.42 -10.16 11.78
CA ASN A 201 -1.87 -9.95 11.71
C ASN A 201 -2.32 -9.21 10.44
N VAL A 202 -1.63 -9.42 9.31
CA VAL A 202 -1.97 -8.84 8.02
C VAL A 202 -2.34 -9.93 7.02
N SER A 203 -3.38 -9.66 6.23
CA SER A 203 -3.80 -10.50 5.11
C SER A 203 -3.72 -9.71 3.81
N VAL A 204 -3.40 -10.40 2.71
CA VAL A 204 -3.33 -9.81 1.37
C VAL A 204 -4.41 -10.45 0.51
N LYS A 205 -5.33 -9.64 0.02
CA LYS A 205 -6.42 -10.04 -0.87
C LYS A 205 -6.18 -9.45 -2.26
N ASN A 206 -6.03 -10.33 -3.25
CA ASN A 206 -6.08 -9.90 -4.65
C ASN A 206 -7.54 -9.83 -5.10
N GLY A 207 -8.02 -8.64 -5.41
CA GLY A 207 -9.41 -8.43 -5.80
C GLY A 207 -9.79 -6.96 -5.90
N ASP A 208 -11.05 -6.72 -6.22
CA ASP A 208 -11.61 -5.37 -6.26
C ASP A 208 -11.99 -4.92 -4.84
N GLY A 209 -11.50 -3.73 -4.43
CA GLY A 209 -11.79 -3.17 -3.10
C GLY A 209 -13.28 -2.92 -2.86
N ILE A 210 -14.06 -2.61 -3.92
CA ILE A 210 -15.50 -2.40 -3.82
C ILE A 210 -16.21 -3.73 -3.53
N GLU A 211 -15.83 -4.81 -4.23
CA GLU A 211 -16.39 -6.15 -3.97
C GLU A 211 -16.08 -6.60 -2.54
N VAL A 212 -14.85 -6.36 -2.08
CA VAL A 212 -14.45 -6.63 -0.70
C VAL A 212 -15.24 -5.77 0.28
N LEU A 213 -15.43 -4.46 0.00
CA LEU A 213 -16.27 -3.60 0.81
C LEU A 213 -17.68 -4.18 0.95
N HIS A 214 -18.30 -4.61 -0.14
CA HIS A 214 -19.64 -5.20 -0.13
C HIS A 214 -19.75 -6.47 0.72
N SER A 215 -18.66 -7.23 0.87
CA SER A 215 -18.66 -8.46 1.69
C SER A 215 -18.68 -8.21 3.21
N PHE A 216 -18.29 -7.01 3.67
CA PHE A 216 -18.39 -6.68 5.09
C PHE A 216 -19.83 -6.34 5.51
N HIS A 217 -20.22 -6.77 6.70
CA HIS A 217 -21.55 -6.51 7.25
C HIS A 217 -21.68 -5.06 7.75
N SER A 218 -22.88 -4.50 7.59
CA SER A 218 -23.20 -3.20 8.18
C SER A 218 -23.39 -3.34 9.70
N LYS A 219 -22.89 -2.38 10.47
CA LYS A 219 -23.05 -2.32 11.93
C LYS A 219 -24.53 -2.31 12.36
N LYS A 220 -25.43 -1.79 11.52
CA LYS A 220 -26.88 -1.75 11.79
C LYS A 220 -27.51 -3.13 11.75
N ASN A 221 -26.97 -4.06 10.94
CA ASN A 221 -27.52 -5.40 10.81
C ASN A 221 -27.05 -6.34 11.93
N ALA A 222 -25.88 -6.12 12.48
CA ALA A 222 -25.37 -6.89 13.62
C ALA A 222 -26.27 -6.74 14.88
N ALA A 223 -27.02 -5.64 15.00
CA ALA A 223 -27.98 -5.42 16.10
C ALA A 223 -29.37 -6.03 15.83
N SER A 224 -29.75 -6.31 14.58
CA SER A 224 -31.08 -6.79 14.21
C SER A 224 -31.19 -8.30 14.10
N ASP A 225 -30.08 -9.00 13.84
CA ASP A 225 -30.09 -10.47 13.72
C ASP A 225 -30.16 -11.19 15.07
N THR A 226 -30.18 -10.43 16.16
CA THR A 226 -30.32 -10.95 17.54
C THR A 226 -31.78 -10.96 18.02
N LEU A 227 -32.69 -11.32 17.18
CA LEU A 227 -34.09 -11.62 17.58
C LEU A 227 -34.13 -12.85 18.52
N GLY A 228 -34.06 -12.59 19.84
CA GLY A 228 -34.15 -13.65 20.87
C GLY A 228 -33.23 -13.49 22.07
N ILE A 229 -32.37 -12.50 22.15
CA ILE A 229 -31.51 -12.23 23.31
C ILE A 229 -32.05 -11.06 24.14
N THR A 230 -31.85 -11.16 25.47
CA THR A 230 -32.26 -10.13 26.44
C THR A 230 -31.43 -8.85 26.23
N GLU A 231 -31.96 -7.69 26.67
CA GLU A 231 -31.25 -6.40 26.59
C GLU A 231 -29.86 -6.43 27.23
N GLU A 232 -29.68 -7.21 28.31
CA GLU A 232 -28.37 -7.39 28.96
C GLU A 232 -27.38 -8.20 28.10
N GLN A 233 -27.87 -9.22 27.38
CA GLN A 233 -27.08 -9.98 26.44
C GLN A 233 -26.73 -9.16 25.19
N SER A 234 -27.66 -8.32 24.72
CA SER A 234 -27.41 -7.36 23.64
C SER A 234 -26.35 -6.34 24.01
N GLN A 235 -26.37 -5.81 25.26
CA GLN A 235 -25.36 -4.89 25.75
C GLN A 235 -23.97 -5.56 25.96
N SER A 236 -23.96 -6.86 26.28
CA SER A 236 -22.72 -7.64 26.35
C SER A 236 -22.14 -7.92 24.96
N LEU A 237 -22.97 -8.22 23.98
CA LEU A 237 -22.58 -8.43 22.57
C LEU A 237 -22.18 -7.12 21.88
N LEU A 238 -22.81 -6.00 22.19
CA LEU A 238 -22.41 -4.65 21.73
C LEU A 238 -21.06 -4.22 22.31
N LYS A 239 -20.59 -4.84 23.40
CA LYS A 239 -19.24 -4.63 23.95
C LYS A 239 -18.16 -5.48 23.29
N THR A 240 -18.51 -6.53 22.60
CA THR A 240 -17.62 -7.24 21.67
C THR A 240 -17.66 -6.47 20.35
N ASN A 241 -16.76 -5.51 20.19
CA ASN A 241 -16.57 -4.67 18.99
C ASN A 241 -16.12 -5.57 17.80
N PHE A 242 -16.97 -6.46 17.32
CA PHE A 242 -16.77 -7.18 16.07
C PHE A 242 -17.18 -6.26 14.91
N GLY A 243 -16.21 -5.67 14.22
CA GLY A 243 -16.47 -4.86 13.05
C GLY A 243 -15.26 -4.03 12.61
N LEU A 244 -15.31 -3.55 11.40
CA LEU A 244 -14.30 -2.65 10.87
C LEU A 244 -14.25 -1.38 11.74
N LYS A 245 -13.05 -1.05 12.21
CA LYS A 245 -12.77 0.21 12.91
C LYS A 245 -12.37 1.30 11.93
N LEU A 246 -11.57 0.91 10.92
CA LEU A 246 -11.00 1.85 9.96
C LEU A 246 -11.05 1.28 8.55
N ILE A 247 -11.57 2.04 7.63
CA ILE A 247 -11.39 1.86 6.18
C ILE A 247 -10.44 2.94 5.69
N PHE A 248 -9.39 2.53 4.98
CA PHE A 248 -8.52 3.43 4.23
C PHE A 248 -8.79 3.25 2.74
N ILE A 249 -8.84 4.37 2.01
CA ILE A 249 -9.05 4.39 0.58
C ILE A 249 -8.28 5.57 -0.02
N ASP A 250 -7.41 5.31 -1.00
CA ASP A 250 -6.69 6.34 -1.78
C ASP A 250 -6.96 6.09 -3.26
N PRO A 251 -8.06 6.63 -3.80
CA PRO A 251 -8.50 6.34 -5.16
C PRO A 251 -7.54 6.89 -6.19
N ALA A 252 -7.33 6.13 -7.27
CA ALA A 252 -6.47 6.54 -8.37
C ALA A 252 -7.01 7.82 -9.04
N ARG A 253 -6.16 8.84 -9.14
CA ARG A 253 -6.46 10.13 -9.79
C ARG A 253 -6.04 10.16 -11.25
N ARG A 254 -6.20 9.03 -11.96
CA ARG A 254 -5.98 8.91 -13.39
C ARG A 254 -7.15 8.17 -14.03
N ASP A 255 -7.58 8.65 -15.19
CA ASP A 255 -8.55 7.95 -16.01
C ASP A 255 -7.91 6.75 -16.74
N ASP A 256 -8.71 5.96 -17.45
CA ASP A 256 -8.25 4.80 -18.21
C ASP A 256 -7.27 5.17 -19.34
N ALA A 257 -7.25 6.42 -19.77
CA ALA A 257 -6.31 6.97 -20.74
C ALA A 257 -5.02 7.50 -20.10
N GLY A 258 -4.90 7.44 -18.75
CA GLY A 258 -3.73 7.90 -18.00
C GLY A 258 -3.72 9.40 -17.69
N ASN A 259 -4.78 10.16 -18.06
CA ASN A 259 -4.86 11.58 -17.79
C ASN A 259 -5.18 11.83 -16.31
N LYS A 260 -4.66 12.92 -15.76
CA LYS A 260 -4.93 13.30 -14.38
C LYS A 260 -6.36 13.83 -14.22
N VAL A 261 -7.13 13.25 -13.29
CA VAL A 261 -8.44 13.73 -12.90
C VAL A 261 -8.37 14.57 -11.62
N VAL A 262 -9.28 15.52 -11.48
CA VAL A 262 -9.30 16.49 -10.37
C VAL A 262 -10.48 16.26 -9.44
N SER A 263 -11.62 15.84 -9.99
CA SER A 263 -12.83 15.60 -9.21
C SER A 263 -12.80 14.21 -8.55
N LEU A 264 -13.26 14.12 -7.30
CA LEU A 264 -13.35 12.85 -6.57
C LEU A 264 -14.27 11.83 -7.26
N LYS A 265 -15.32 12.30 -7.92
CA LYS A 265 -16.24 11.43 -8.68
C LYS A 265 -15.62 10.80 -9.93
N ASP A 266 -14.54 11.40 -10.44
CA ASP A 266 -13.82 10.91 -11.62
C ASP A 266 -12.63 10.01 -11.23
N CYS A 267 -12.40 9.82 -9.92
CA CYS A 267 -11.39 8.90 -9.40
C CYS A 267 -11.88 7.44 -9.46
N THR A 268 -10.97 6.51 -9.41
CA THR A 268 -11.28 5.08 -9.36
C THR A 268 -10.74 4.48 -8.06
N PRO A 269 -11.61 3.96 -7.17
CA PRO A 269 -13.07 4.03 -7.23
C PRO A 269 -13.66 5.43 -6.95
N ASP A 270 -14.90 5.66 -7.39
CA ASP A 270 -15.65 6.89 -7.03
C ASP A 270 -16.07 6.83 -5.55
N VAL A 271 -15.34 7.52 -4.71
CA VAL A 271 -15.59 7.54 -3.26
C VAL A 271 -16.89 8.26 -2.89
N THR A 272 -17.43 9.10 -3.78
CA THR A 272 -18.65 9.87 -3.48
C THR A 272 -19.89 8.98 -3.44
N VAL A 273 -19.92 7.90 -4.20
CA VAL A 273 -21.02 6.91 -4.19
C VAL A 273 -20.82 5.84 -3.11
N LEU A 274 -19.59 5.62 -2.63
CA LEU A 274 -19.27 4.61 -1.63
C LEU A 274 -19.35 5.13 -0.19
N GLN A 275 -19.42 6.44 0.01
CA GLN A 275 -19.30 7.09 1.31
C GLN A 275 -20.32 6.56 2.34
N GLU A 276 -21.59 6.49 1.97
CA GLU A 276 -22.64 6.02 2.90
C GLU A 276 -22.40 4.56 3.31
N GLU A 277 -22.03 3.72 2.36
CA GLU A 277 -21.76 2.32 2.64
C GLU A 277 -20.55 2.15 3.55
N MET A 278 -19.43 2.81 3.25
CA MET A 278 -18.23 2.76 4.08
C MET A 278 -18.51 3.19 5.53
N LEU A 279 -19.22 4.32 5.71
CA LEU A 279 -19.60 4.83 7.03
C LEU A 279 -20.59 3.93 7.76
N SER A 280 -21.37 3.11 7.05
CA SER A 280 -22.24 2.11 7.67
C SER A 280 -21.48 0.90 8.22
N LYS A 281 -20.26 0.65 7.74
CA LYS A 281 -19.46 -0.55 8.03
C LYS A 281 -18.27 -0.30 8.95
N ALA A 282 -17.71 0.92 8.97
CA ALA A 282 -16.56 1.26 9.79
C ALA A 282 -16.83 2.45 10.72
N ASP A 283 -16.02 2.59 11.80
CA ASP A 283 -16.08 3.75 12.70
C ASP A 283 -15.50 4.99 12.01
N TYR A 284 -14.46 4.79 11.19
CA TYR A 284 -13.72 5.84 10.49
C TYR A 284 -13.42 5.42 9.04
N VAL A 285 -13.43 6.43 8.17
CA VAL A 285 -13.05 6.31 6.76
C VAL A 285 -12.04 7.37 6.42
#